data_5a7207012afa1863ac7e2a85392df60e
#
_entry.id   5a7207012afa1863ac7e2a85392df60e
#
_cell.length_a   1.000
_cell.length_b   1.000
_cell.length_c   1.000
_cell.angle_alpha   90.00
_cell.angle_beta   90.00
_cell.angle_gamma   90.00
#
_symmetry.space_group_name_H-M   'P 1'
#
loop_
_entity.id
_entity.type
_entity.pdbx_description
1 polymer ?
#
loop_
_entity_poly.entity_id
_entity_poly.type
_entity_poly.pdbx_seq_one_letter_code
_entity_poly.pdbx_strand_id
1 'polypeptide(L)'
;MNLKLLIAFFVIGLLPIFFHDSFAENQWDDPAPLKRDFGDVKFLDAYFGTLDNKIEVETGDSNVPFTVVLANVGTQDITGIRGELSLPFDFSASDGPNSMIYADSDSNSSAGEIFHLTFYVNIDDSAKIQQYPGTIKVDYSRLRESGVRTAIETFDFKVTGDSVINAKALQPFLTSLKSNNAIIEISNNGTAPISNVDISATKTTETASTSTPTTNLENVLLLESNWDIGNINPKSSKQFTATIYVPDTLKGDTLRIPLSISYYNAHGDQHTISKTVDFYIKGLIDLSIFNVDVIELSDTQMIVGEIINEGNEDGLFGFVSVESRGVSNIKSNTQFIDEIETDAPVPFNLAIDFDGEPKYGEHEITITVRYKDSIRDEIFLTHDTTIFVDKLSNNNEGSFDSTIIIIPIIILIGMAFYIIRRRKKTSIKASN
;
A
#
# COMPACT_ATOMS: atom_id res chain seq x y z
N MET A 1 5.71 -7.75 -72.72
CA MET A 1 5.62 -6.71 -71.67
C MET A 1 4.65 -7.25 -70.61
N ASN A 2 5.17 -7.54 -69.45
CA ASN A 2 4.43 -8.31 -68.41
C ASN A 2 3.26 -7.49 -67.85
N LEU A 3 2.05 -8.05 -67.90
CA LEU A 3 0.83 -7.49 -67.33
C LEU A 3 0.96 -7.03 -65.86
N LYS A 4 1.85 -7.65 -65.12
CA LYS A 4 2.19 -7.26 -63.74
C LYS A 4 2.91 -5.91 -63.62
N LEU A 5 3.64 -5.49 -64.65
CA LEU A 5 4.31 -4.20 -64.68
C LEU A 5 3.33 -3.06 -65.01
N LEU A 6 2.29 -3.34 -65.81
CA LEU A 6 1.24 -2.38 -66.13
C LEU A 6 0.34 -2.06 -64.94
N ILE A 7 0.07 -3.06 -64.10
CA ILE A 7 -0.72 -2.87 -62.86
C ILE A 7 0.06 -2.06 -61.83
N ALA A 8 1.38 -2.25 -61.73
CA ALA A 8 2.21 -1.47 -60.80
C ALA A 8 2.27 0.03 -61.19
N PHE A 9 2.27 0.35 -62.47
CA PHE A 9 2.21 1.74 -62.97
C PHE A 9 0.83 2.39 -62.75
N PHE A 10 -0.25 1.60 -62.80
CA PHE A 10 -1.60 2.10 -62.60
C PHE A 10 -1.94 2.33 -61.11
N VAL A 11 -1.33 1.56 -60.17
CA VAL A 11 -1.47 1.75 -58.74
C VAL A 11 -0.66 2.96 -58.23
N ILE A 12 0.49 3.27 -58.85
CA ILE A 12 1.27 4.47 -58.50
C ILE A 12 0.61 5.76 -59.01
N GLY A 13 -0.18 5.68 -60.09
CA GLY A 13 -0.88 6.84 -60.64
C GLY A 13 -2.20 7.18 -59.94
N LEU A 14 -2.69 6.34 -58.99
CA LEU A 14 -3.94 6.52 -58.24
C LEU A 14 -3.72 6.84 -56.75
N LEU A 15 -2.48 7.03 -56.29
CA LEU A 15 -2.26 7.65 -55.00
C LEU A 15 -2.69 9.13 -55.11
N PRO A 16 -3.77 9.55 -54.41
CA PRO A 16 -4.03 10.97 -54.28
C PRO A 16 -2.81 11.56 -53.53
N ILE A 17 -2.08 12.38 -54.26
CA ILE A 17 -1.12 13.31 -53.66
C ILE A 17 -2.01 14.24 -52.84
N PHE A 18 -2.18 13.91 -51.55
CA PHE A 18 -2.61 14.90 -50.59
C PHE A 18 -1.44 15.90 -50.49
N PHE A 19 -1.49 16.90 -51.36
CA PHE A 19 -0.87 18.15 -51.05
C PHE A 19 -1.60 18.62 -49.80
N HIS A 20 -1.00 18.38 -48.65
CA HIS A 20 -1.18 19.28 -47.55
C HIS A 20 -0.66 20.61 -48.08
N ASP A 21 -1.58 21.46 -48.52
CA ASP A 21 -1.33 22.86 -48.50
C ASP A 21 -0.98 23.17 -47.05
N SER A 22 0.32 23.09 -46.71
CA SER A 22 0.84 23.92 -45.67
C SER A 22 0.63 25.32 -46.21
N PHE A 23 -0.51 25.91 -45.88
CA PHE A 23 -0.63 27.33 -45.85
C PHE A 23 0.42 27.81 -44.87
N ALA A 24 1.65 27.96 -45.31
CA ALA A 24 2.51 28.98 -44.75
C ALA A 24 1.67 30.24 -45.03
N GLU A 25 0.97 30.68 -43.98
CA GLU A 25 0.28 31.98 -43.98
C GLU A 25 1.30 32.97 -44.50
N ASN A 26 1.06 33.45 -45.70
CA ASN A 26 2.04 34.31 -46.37
C ASN A 26 2.05 35.56 -45.52
N GLN A 27 3.10 35.77 -44.76
CA GLN A 27 3.26 36.93 -43.86
C GLN A 27 3.08 38.27 -44.61
N TRP A 28 2.95 38.20 -45.93
CA TRP A 28 2.71 39.31 -46.87
C TRP A 28 1.26 39.50 -47.31
N ASP A 29 0.37 38.52 -47.03
CA ASP A 29 -1.08 38.61 -47.34
C ASP A 29 -1.87 39.23 -46.17
N ASP A 30 -1.23 39.51 -45.02
CA ASP A 30 -1.82 40.33 -43.99
C ASP A 30 -1.98 41.76 -44.49
N PRO A 31 -3.22 42.27 -44.66
CA PRO A 31 -3.47 43.63 -45.17
C PRO A 31 -2.85 44.72 -44.28
N ALA A 32 -2.32 44.38 -43.16
CA ALA A 32 -1.54 45.26 -42.27
C ALA A 32 -0.41 44.53 -41.57
N PRO A 33 0.62 44.04 -42.28
CA PRO A 33 1.73 43.28 -41.66
C PRO A 33 2.52 44.07 -40.61
N LEU A 34 2.31 45.38 -40.52
CA LEU A 34 2.90 46.25 -39.50
C LEU A 34 1.92 46.67 -38.40
N LYS A 35 0.64 46.30 -38.50
CA LYS A 35 -0.31 46.35 -37.38
C LYS A 35 -0.13 45.15 -36.46
N ARG A 36 1.05 44.92 -35.97
CA ARG A 36 1.20 44.18 -34.76
C ARG A 36 0.55 45.00 -33.68
N ASP A 37 -0.51 44.48 -33.10
CA ASP A 37 -1.10 45.05 -31.90
C ASP A 37 -0.09 44.82 -30.76
N PHE A 38 0.85 45.77 -30.67
CA PHE A 38 1.82 45.79 -29.56
C PHE A 38 1.10 46.35 -28.34
N GLY A 39 0.17 45.56 -27.82
CA GLY A 39 -0.26 45.76 -26.45
C GLY A 39 0.97 45.73 -25.56
N ASP A 40 1.06 46.63 -24.62
CA ASP A 40 2.20 46.69 -23.71
C ASP A 40 2.20 45.50 -22.73
N VAL A 41 1.05 44.89 -22.49
CA VAL A 41 0.84 43.79 -21.53
C VAL A 41 0.40 42.54 -22.25
N LYS A 42 1.04 41.41 -21.94
CA LYS A 42 0.70 40.12 -22.45
C LYS A 42 0.55 39.11 -21.31
N PHE A 43 -0.41 38.19 -21.42
CA PHE A 43 -0.64 37.06 -20.55
C PHE A 43 0.48 36.01 -20.71
N LEU A 44 0.95 35.44 -19.59
CA LEU A 44 1.90 34.36 -19.58
C LEU A 44 1.36 33.09 -18.93
N ASP A 45 0.76 33.22 -17.71
CA ASP A 45 0.27 32.07 -16.94
C ASP A 45 -0.83 32.49 -15.96
N ALA A 46 -1.70 31.54 -15.56
CA ALA A 46 -2.67 31.75 -14.50
C ALA A 46 -2.90 30.45 -13.73
N TYR A 47 -2.82 30.53 -12.41
CA TYR A 47 -2.94 29.37 -11.55
C TYR A 47 -3.42 29.75 -10.14
N PHE A 48 -3.93 28.76 -9.41
CA PHE A 48 -4.19 28.93 -7.98
C PHE A 48 -2.90 28.85 -7.19
N GLY A 49 -2.75 29.73 -6.21
CA GLY A 49 -1.55 29.88 -5.41
C GLY A 49 -0.93 31.27 -5.49
N THR A 50 0.23 31.40 -4.90
CA THR A 50 1.07 32.60 -4.93
C THR A 50 2.22 32.43 -5.93
N LEU A 51 3.02 33.47 -6.15
CA LEU A 51 4.17 33.40 -7.06
C LEU A 51 5.15 32.28 -6.69
N ASP A 52 5.33 32.04 -5.40
CA ASP A 52 6.31 31.09 -4.87
C ASP A 52 5.74 29.67 -4.70
N ASN A 53 4.42 29.50 -4.73
CA ASN A 53 3.77 28.22 -4.44
C ASN A 53 2.45 28.06 -5.18
N LYS A 54 2.44 27.21 -6.21
CA LYS A 54 1.21 26.74 -6.84
C LYS A 54 0.51 25.76 -5.89
N ILE A 55 -0.79 25.85 -5.77
CA ILE A 55 -1.59 24.98 -4.91
C ILE A 55 -2.64 24.22 -5.72
N GLU A 56 -2.93 23.02 -5.29
CA GLU A 56 -4.09 22.25 -5.74
C GLU A 56 -5.34 22.83 -5.05
N VAL A 57 -6.45 22.87 -5.78
CA VAL A 57 -7.71 23.41 -5.27
C VAL A 57 -8.87 22.51 -5.65
N GLU A 58 -9.85 22.42 -4.75
CA GLU A 58 -11.06 21.66 -4.99
C GLU A 58 -12.32 22.53 -4.89
N THR A 59 -13.44 21.93 -5.19
CA THR A 59 -14.75 22.57 -5.10
C THR A 59 -15.10 22.86 -3.64
N GLY A 60 -15.65 24.03 -3.37
CA GLY A 60 -15.96 24.49 -2.02
C GLY A 60 -14.82 25.27 -1.33
N ASP A 61 -13.65 25.33 -1.94
CA ASP A 61 -12.53 26.10 -1.39
C ASP A 61 -12.86 27.59 -1.38
N SER A 62 -12.48 28.29 -0.31
CA SER A 62 -12.76 29.70 -0.14
C SER A 62 -11.52 30.49 0.22
N ASN A 63 -11.52 31.76 -0.22
CA ASN A 63 -10.42 32.68 -0.02
C ASN A 63 -9.06 32.18 -0.54
N VAL A 64 -9.10 31.54 -1.73
CA VAL A 64 -7.92 30.95 -2.35
C VAL A 64 -7.18 31.98 -3.17
N PRO A 65 -5.85 32.13 -3.04
CA PRO A 65 -5.09 33.04 -3.91
C PRO A 65 -5.09 32.51 -5.36
N PHE A 66 -5.34 33.37 -6.31
CA PHE A 66 -5.28 33.12 -7.74
C PHE A 66 -4.35 34.13 -8.38
N THR A 67 -3.26 33.68 -8.96
CA THR A 67 -2.21 34.50 -9.51
C THR A 67 -2.27 34.50 -11.03
N VAL A 68 -2.30 35.69 -11.62
CA VAL A 68 -2.16 35.91 -13.06
C VAL A 68 -0.78 36.53 -13.30
N VAL A 69 0.00 35.85 -14.13
CA VAL A 69 1.35 36.29 -14.51
C VAL A 69 1.32 36.96 -15.86
N LEU A 70 1.86 38.15 -15.93
CA LEU A 70 1.81 39.02 -17.08
C LEU A 70 3.23 39.55 -17.41
N ALA A 71 3.45 39.94 -18.64
CA ALA A 71 4.69 40.59 -19.08
C ALA A 71 4.44 41.95 -19.67
N ASN A 72 5.27 42.93 -19.33
CA ASN A 72 5.37 44.18 -20.03
C ASN A 72 6.22 44.00 -21.28
N VAL A 73 5.56 43.75 -22.41
CA VAL A 73 6.24 43.59 -23.71
C VAL A 73 6.34 44.87 -24.49
N GLY A 74 5.90 45.99 -23.89
CA GLY A 74 6.04 47.33 -24.46
C GLY A 74 7.48 47.84 -24.43
N THR A 75 7.67 49.04 -24.95
CA THR A 75 8.97 49.72 -25.02
C THR A 75 9.22 50.70 -23.88
N GLN A 76 8.27 50.85 -22.99
CA GLN A 76 8.30 51.76 -21.85
C GLN A 76 7.89 51.09 -20.56
N ASP A 77 8.35 51.61 -19.46
CA ASP A 77 7.90 51.18 -18.13
C ASP A 77 6.43 51.59 -17.94
N ILE A 78 5.69 50.71 -17.28
CA ILE A 78 4.30 50.90 -16.91
C ILE A 78 4.16 51.05 -15.39
N THR A 79 3.15 51.82 -14.97
CA THR A 79 2.89 52.13 -13.56
C THR A 79 1.39 52.21 -13.30
N GLY A 80 0.99 52.19 -12.02
CA GLY A 80 -0.42 52.26 -11.62
C GLY A 80 -1.22 51.09 -12.15
N ILE A 81 -0.63 49.90 -12.07
CA ILE A 81 -1.20 48.69 -12.62
C ILE A 81 -2.37 48.23 -11.76
N ARG A 82 -3.53 48.08 -12.38
CA ARG A 82 -4.74 47.56 -11.76
C ARG A 82 -5.33 46.43 -12.60
N GLY A 83 -5.61 45.30 -11.97
CA GLY A 83 -6.26 44.13 -12.58
C GLY A 83 -7.73 44.04 -12.20
N GLU A 84 -8.54 43.69 -13.20
CA GLU A 84 -9.92 43.25 -13.03
C GLU A 84 -10.06 41.87 -13.62
N LEU A 85 -10.24 40.86 -12.74
CA LEU A 85 -10.38 39.44 -13.11
C LEU A 85 -11.87 39.12 -13.25
N SER A 86 -12.24 38.54 -14.36
CA SER A 86 -13.60 38.01 -14.64
C SER A 86 -13.52 36.51 -14.82
N LEU A 87 -14.22 35.76 -13.97
CA LEU A 87 -14.30 34.32 -13.96
C LEU A 87 -15.74 33.85 -14.23
N PRO A 88 -15.97 32.58 -14.60
CA PRO A 88 -17.29 31.99 -14.67
C PRO A 88 -18.05 32.08 -13.35
N PHE A 89 -19.38 31.93 -13.40
CA PHE A 89 -20.24 32.08 -12.21
C PHE A 89 -19.97 31.07 -11.09
N ASP A 90 -19.27 29.97 -11.37
CA ASP A 90 -18.81 29.01 -10.35
C ASP A 90 -17.70 29.57 -9.43
N PHE A 91 -17.28 30.81 -9.68
CA PHE A 91 -16.25 31.52 -8.92
C PHE A 91 -16.75 32.87 -8.46
N SER A 92 -16.35 33.30 -7.28
CA SER A 92 -16.68 34.60 -6.73
C SER A 92 -15.49 35.25 -6.03
N ALA A 93 -15.56 36.57 -5.82
CA ALA A 93 -14.62 37.26 -4.97
C ALA A 93 -14.69 36.73 -3.53
N SER A 94 -13.56 36.72 -2.82
CA SER A 94 -13.52 36.29 -1.42
C SER A 94 -14.35 37.19 -0.48
N ASP A 95 -14.55 38.43 -0.86
CA ASP A 95 -15.28 39.46 -0.10
C ASP A 95 -16.76 39.62 -0.50
N GLY A 96 -17.25 38.81 -1.46
CA GLY A 96 -18.64 38.88 -1.89
C GLY A 96 -19.02 37.98 -3.07
N PRO A 97 -20.27 37.98 -3.49
CA PRO A 97 -20.77 37.08 -4.54
C PRO A 97 -20.44 37.52 -5.97
N ASN A 98 -19.57 38.53 -6.15
CA ASN A 98 -19.22 39.05 -7.47
C ASN A 98 -18.23 38.12 -8.18
N SER A 99 -18.46 37.90 -9.46
CA SER A 99 -17.49 37.19 -10.35
C SER A 99 -16.42 38.14 -10.91
N MET A 100 -16.47 39.42 -10.63
CA MET A 100 -15.46 40.40 -10.96
C MET A 100 -14.62 40.69 -9.71
N ILE A 101 -13.34 40.53 -9.81
CA ILE A 101 -12.39 40.61 -8.69
C ILE A 101 -11.30 41.60 -9.05
N TYR A 102 -10.92 42.43 -8.10
CA TYR A 102 -9.94 43.47 -8.32
C TYR A 102 -8.66 43.19 -7.54
N ALA A 103 -7.53 43.49 -8.18
CA ALA A 103 -6.23 43.52 -7.53
C ALA A 103 -5.42 44.68 -8.07
N ASP A 104 -4.78 45.43 -7.17
CA ASP A 104 -3.86 46.48 -7.52
C ASP A 104 -2.43 45.98 -7.33
N SER A 105 -1.54 46.30 -8.26
CA SER A 105 -0.12 46.09 -8.09
C SER A 105 0.53 47.43 -7.77
N ASP A 106 1.18 47.52 -6.61
CA ASP A 106 1.99 48.66 -6.21
C ASP A 106 3.30 48.78 -6.99
N SER A 107 3.60 47.79 -7.80
CA SER A 107 4.84 47.65 -8.55
C SER A 107 4.74 48.36 -9.90
N ASN A 108 5.81 49.04 -10.27
CA ASN A 108 6.05 49.39 -11.65
C ASN A 108 6.63 48.17 -12.38
N SER A 109 6.29 48.00 -13.65
CA SER A 109 6.93 46.95 -14.47
C SER A 109 7.74 47.62 -15.56
N SER A 110 9.04 47.33 -15.58
CA SER A 110 9.94 47.87 -16.62
C SER A 110 9.68 47.17 -17.95
N ALA A 111 10.08 47.78 -19.04
CA ALA A 111 9.98 47.18 -20.37
C ALA A 111 10.73 45.83 -20.41
N GLY A 112 10.04 44.77 -20.77
CA GLY A 112 10.57 43.38 -20.82
C GLY A 112 10.47 42.60 -19.50
N GLU A 113 9.97 43.21 -18.43
CA GLU A 113 9.82 42.52 -17.14
C GLU A 113 8.47 41.79 -16.99
N ILE A 114 8.48 40.76 -16.14
CA ILE A 114 7.28 40.03 -15.72
C ILE A 114 6.76 40.63 -14.44
N PHE A 115 5.44 40.76 -14.34
CA PHE A 115 4.75 41.13 -13.13
C PHE A 115 3.54 40.24 -12.89
N HIS A 116 3.00 40.24 -11.70
CA HIS A 116 1.89 39.38 -11.33
C HIS A 116 0.82 40.18 -10.57
N LEU A 117 -0.40 39.69 -10.66
CA LEU A 117 -1.56 40.14 -9.91
C LEU A 117 -2.14 38.95 -9.16
N THR A 118 -2.31 39.04 -7.85
CA THR A 118 -2.90 38.01 -7.02
C THR A 118 -4.28 38.45 -6.56
N PHE A 119 -5.26 37.62 -6.84
CA PHE A 119 -6.67 37.78 -6.50
C PHE A 119 -7.05 36.73 -5.45
N TYR A 120 -8.09 37.00 -4.67
CA TYR A 120 -8.63 36.01 -3.73
C TYR A 120 -10.01 35.57 -4.19
N VAL A 121 -10.18 34.28 -4.40
CA VAL A 121 -11.32 33.66 -5.07
C VAL A 121 -11.95 32.60 -4.18
N ASN A 122 -13.29 32.51 -4.19
CA ASN A 122 -14.03 31.38 -3.68
C ASN A 122 -14.45 30.50 -4.86
N ILE A 123 -14.38 29.19 -4.69
CA ILE A 123 -14.80 28.17 -5.63
C ILE A 123 -16.12 27.57 -5.12
N ASP A 124 -17.16 27.62 -5.90
CA ASP A 124 -18.48 27.09 -5.52
C ASP A 124 -18.45 25.56 -5.39
N ASP A 125 -19.25 24.98 -4.50
CA ASP A 125 -19.40 23.53 -4.34
C ASP A 125 -19.89 22.83 -5.63
N SER A 126 -20.58 23.57 -6.50
CA SER A 126 -21.08 23.08 -7.80
C SER A 126 -20.04 23.10 -8.92
N ALA A 127 -18.89 23.75 -8.70
CA ALA A 127 -17.78 23.78 -9.66
C ALA A 127 -17.29 22.35 -9.97
N LYS A 128 -16.68 22.17 -11.13
CA LYS A 128 -16.14 20.87 -11.54
C LYS A 128 -14.64 20.91 -11.64
N ILE A 129 -14.02 19.78 -11.45
CA ILE A 129 -12.59 19.59 -11.69
C ILE A 129 -12.37 19.54 -13.20
N GLN A 130 -12.07 20.67 -13.79
CA GLN A 130 -11.89 20.85 -15.24
C GLN A 130 -11.18 22.17 -15.56
N GLN A 131 -10.95 22.42 -16.83
CA GLN A 131 -10.46 23.68 -17.35
C GLN A 131 -11.60 24.69 -17.49
N TYR A 132 -11.34 25.94 -17.11
CA TYR A 132 -12.27 27.07 -17.16
C TYR A 132 -11.65 28.24 -17.91
N PRO A 133 -12.46 29.00 -18.67
CA PRO A 133 -11.99 30.25 -19.27
C PRO A 133 -11.97 31.38 -18.23
N GLY A 134 -10.98 32.24 -18.32
CA GLY A 134 -10.88 33.47 -17.56
C GLY A 134 -10.56 34.66 -18.46
N THR A 135 -10.86 35.84 -17.96
CA THR A 135 -10.50 37.11 -18.63
C THR A 135 -9.90 38.05 -17.61
N ILE A 136 -8.75 38.63 -17.96
CA ILE A 136 -8.14 39.69 -17.19
C ILE A 136 -8.15 41.00 -18.00
N LYS A 137 -8.63 42.04 -17.38
CA LYS A 137 -8.50 43.43 -17.85
C LYS A 137 -7.47 44.14 -16.99
N VAL A 138 -6.45 44.68 -17.60
CA VAL A 138 -5.36 45.39 -16.91
C VAL A 138 -5.36 46.86 -17.34
N ASP A 139 -5.63 47.73 -16.40
CA ASP A 139 -5.49 49.16 -16.57
C ASP A 139 -4.12 49.61 -16.05
N TYR A 140 -3.41 50.42 -16.82
CA TYR A 140 -2.06 50.89 -16.52
C TYR A 140 -1.75 52.22 -17.19
N SER A 141 -0.71 52.92 -16.74
CA SER A 141 -0.19 54.13 -17.37
C SER A 141 1.27 53.89 -17.80
N ARG A 142 1.66 54.43 -18.95
CA ARG A 142 3.08 54.44 -19.34
C ARG A 142 3.79 55.56 -18.61
N LEU A 143 5.00 55.31 -18.19
CA LEU A 143 5.86 56.32 -17.59
C LEU A 143 6.14 57.42 -18.62
N ARG A 144 5.90 58.69 -18.27
CA ARG A 144 6.05 59.89 -19.11
C ARG A 144 4.97 60.12 -20.15
N GLU A 145 3.91 59.29 -20.19
CA GLU A 145 2.73 59.54 -21.00
C GLU A 145 1.52 59.87 -20.10
N SER A 146 0.62 60.67 -20.58
CA SER A 146 -0.65 60.96 -19.89
C SER A 146 -1.74 60.00 -20.35
N GLY A 147 -2.56 59.52 -19.41
CA GLY A 147 -3.72 58.69 -19.69
C GLY A 147 -3.55 57.23 -19.22
N VAL A 148 -4.68 56.58 -19.03
CA VAL A 148 -4.78 55.17 -18.70
C VAL A 148 -4.95 54.38 -19.97
N ARG A 149 -4.21 53.29 -20.09
CA ARG A 149 -4.34 52.28 -21.14
C ARG A 149 -4.94 51.00 -20.58
N THR A 150 -5.60 50.25 -21.43
CA THR A 150 -6.25 49.00 -21.04
C THR A 150 -5.77 47.86 -21.95
N ALA A 151 -5.34 46.76 -21.36
CA ALA A 151 -5.14 45.49 -22.03
C ALA A 151 -6.19 44.50 -21.54
N ILE A 152 -6.72 43.66 -22.46
CA ILE A 152 -7.66 42.62 -22.14
C ILE A 152 -7.08 41.32 -22.71
N GLU A 153 -6.88 40.33 -21.84
CA GLU A 153 -6.36 39.01 -22.21
C GLU A 153 -7.34 37.94 -21.73
N THR A 154 -7.56 36.92 -22.59
CA THR A 154 -8.33 35.73 -22.25
C THR A 154 -7.39 34.58 -22.06
N PHE A 155 -7.69 33.73 -21.10
CA PHE A 155 -6.86 32.58 -20.78
C PHE A 155 -7.70 31.42 -20.26
N ASP A 156 -7.08 30.26 -20.16
CA ASP A 156 -7.67 29.11 -19.52
C ASP A 156 -6.91 28.80 -18.25
N PHE A 157 -7.65 28.37 -17.19
CA PHE A 157 -7.09 27.92 -15.94
C PHE A 157 -7.76 26.61 -15.50
N LYS A 158 -7.17 25.90 -14.56
CA LYS A 158 -7.63 24.57 -14.17
C LYS A 158 -7.94 24.50 -12.68
N VAL A 159 -9.13 23.95 -12.35
CA VAL A 159 -9.41 23.40 -11.03
C VAL A 159 -8.89 21.96 -11.04
N THR A 160 -7.90 21.68 -10.20
CA THR A 160 -7.15 20.42 -10.25
C THR A 160 -7.73 19.34 -9.36
N GLY A 161 -8.50 19.70 -8.35
CA GLY A 161 -8.78 18.86 -7.19
C GLY A 161 -7.62 18.91 -6.21
N ASP A 162 -7.74 18.18 -5.10
CA ASP A 162 -6.71 18.03 -4.07
C ASP A 162 -6.22 16.56 -4.02
N SER A 163 -4.94 16.37 -3.70
CA SER A 163 -4.34 15.05 -3.54
C SER A 163 -4.20 14.68 -2.06
N VAL A 164 -4.89 13.63 -1.62
CA VAL A 164 -4.87 13.14 -0.23
C VAL A 164 -4.36 11.71 -0.18
N ILE A 165 -3.10 11.55 0.20
CA ILE A 165 -2.42 10.26 0.16
C ILE A 165 -2.39 9.61 1.53
N ASN A 166 -2.81 8.35 1.59
CA ASN A 166 -2.72 7.50 2.77
C ASN A 166 -1.99 6.20 2.45
N ALA A 167 -1.35 5.63 3.48
CA ALA A 167 -0.69 4.33 3.42
C ALA A 167 -1.22 3.45 4.54
N LYS A 168 -1.51 2.18 4.25
CA LYS A 168 -1.93 1.19 5.25
C LYS A 168 -1.45 -0.21 4.91
N ALA A 169 -1.19 -1.02 5.92
CA ALA A 169 -1.01 -2.47 5.76
C ALA A 169 -2.36 -3.14 5.53
N LEU A 170 -2.45 -4.05 4.55
CA LEU A 170 -3.66 -4.86 4.36
C LEU A 170 -3.72 -6.03 5.33
N GLN A 171 -2.56 -6.58 5.68
CA GLN A 171 -2.39 -7.61 6.69
C GLN A 171 -1.34 -7.12 7.70
N PRO A 172 -1.77 -6.62 8.86
CA PRO A 172 -0.86 -5.95 9.80
C PRO A 172 -0.07 -6.94 10.67
N PHE A 173 -0.01 -8.23 10.31
CA PHE A 173 0.69 -9.26 11.06
C PHE A 173 1.85 -9.84 10.25
N LEU A 174 3.03 -9.88 10.86
CA LEU A 174 4.21 -10.58 10.35
C LEU A 174 4.56 -11.72 11.29
N THR A 175 5.24 -12.73 10.76
CA THR A 175 5.70 -13.88 11.55
C THR A 175 7.22 -13.82 11.69
N SER A 176 7.75 -13.95 12.90
CA SER A 176 9.20 -14.04 13.16
C SER A 176 9.80 -15.31 12.56
N LEU A 177 11.12 -15.36 12.42
CA LEU A 177 11.89 -16.45 11.82
C LEU A 177 11.51 -16.80 10.37
N LYS A 178 10.75 -15.93 9.72
CA LYS A 178 10.21 -16.17 8.38
C LYS A 178 10.32 -14.95 7.48
N SER A 179 10.43 -15.18 6.17
CA SER A 179 10.20 -14.14 5.16
C SER A 179 8.71 -13.94 4.97
N ASN A 180 8.26 -12.72 5.14
CA ASN A 180 6.87 -12.30 5.01
C ASN A 180 6.70 -11.41 3.79
N ASN A 181 5.58 -11.55 3.11
CA ASN A 181 5.15 -10.66 2.04
C ASN A 181 4.15 -9.64 2.61
N ALA A 182 4.67 -8.50 3.07
CA ALA A 182 3.87 -7.41 3.60
C ALA A 182 3.23 -6.64 2.44
N ILE A 183 1.90 -6.69 2.34
CA ILE A 183 1.14 -5.96 1.31
C ILE A 183 0.72 -4.62 1.88
N ILE A 184 1.19 -3.55 1.25
CA ILE A 184 0.90 -2.17 1.64
C ILE A 184 0.08 -1.52 0.53
N GLU A 185 -0.99 -0.86 0.91
CA GLU A 185 -1.85 -0.11 0.02
C GLU A 185 -1.59 1.38 0.18
N ILE A 186 -1.35 2.04 -0.96
CA ILE A 186 -1.31 3.49 -1.06
C ILE A 186 -2.60 3.94 -1.74
N SER A 187 -3.37 4.78 -1.06
CA SER A 187 -4.62 5.33 -1.57
C SER A 187 -4.53 6.84 -1.77
N ASN A 188 -5.06 7.28 -2.89
CA ASN A 188 -5.36 8.69 -3.13
C ASN A 188 -6.85 8.93 -2.83
N ASN A 189 -7.12 9.47 -1.65
CA ASN A 189 -8.47 9.80 -1.21
C ASN A 189 -8.92 11.19 -1.68
N GLY A 190 -8.04 11.90 -2.38
CA GLY A 190 -8.30 13.21 -2.94
C GLY A 190 -9.09 13.16 -4.24
N THR A 191 -9.25 14.32 -4.83
CA THR A 191 -9.98 14.58 -6.10
C THR A 191 -9.03 14.85 -7.27
N ALA A 192 -7.73 15.10 -7.00
CA ALA A 192 -6.69 15.23 -8.01
C ALA A 192 -5.98 13.91 -8.29
N PRO A 193 -5.59 13.63 -9.56
CA PRO A 193 -4.71 12.51 -9.87
C PRO A 193 -3.26 12.79 -9.44
N ILE A 194 -2.55 11.75 -9.06
CA ILE A 194 -1.09 11.80 -8.83
C ILE A 194 -0.37 10.87 -9.80
N SER A 195 0.85 11.23 -10.17
CA SER A 195 1.63 10.49 -11.15
C SER A 195 3.06 10.21 -10.68
N ASN A 196 3.68 9.18 -11.29
CA ASN A 196 5.05 8.75 -10.98
C ASN A 196 5.26 8.59 -9.47
N VAL A 197 4.43 7.77 -8.84
CA VAL A 197 4.50 7.56 -7.39
C VAL A 197 5.62 6.57 -7.09
N ASP A 198 6.69 7.09 -6.52
CA ASP A 198 7.85 6.34 -6.03
C ASP A 198 7.81 6.27 -4.51
N ILE A 199 8.02 5.08 -3.97
CA ILE A 199 7.99 4.82 -2.53
C ILE A 199 9.37 4.32 -2.12
N SER A 200 9.91 4.86 -1.05
CA SER A 200 11.12 4.35 -0.43
C SER A 200 10.92 4.12 1.07
N ALA A 201 11.44 3.00 1.57
CA ALA A 201 11.53 2.73 3.00
C ALA A 201 12.89 3.23 3.51
N THR A 202 12.87 4.14 4.47
CA THR A 202 14.10 4.72 5.04
C THR A 202 14.41 4.08 6.38
N LYS A 203 15.63 3.56 6.54
CA LYS A 203 16.11 2.98 7.81
C LYS A 203 16.40 4.04 8.88
N THR A 204 16.61 5.27 8.47
CA THR A 204 16.88 6.42 9.36
C THR A 204 15.92 7.53 9.02
N THR A 205 15.16 7.98 10.00
CA THR A 205 14.47 9.27 9.95
C THR A 205 15.47 10.35 10.35
N GLU A 206 16.00 11.07 9.37
CA GLU A 206 16.66 12.33 9.67
C GLU A 206 15.61 13.33 10.17
N THR A 207 15.44 13.41 11.46
CA THR A 207 14.65 14.47 12.08
C THR A 207 15.56 15.42 12.82
N ALA A 208 15.71 16.59 12.22
CA ALA A 208 16.07 17.76 13.00
C ALA A 208 14.99 17.96 14.08
N SER A 209 15.40 17.90 15.34
CA SER A 209 14.69 18.20 16.59
C SER A 209 13.81 17.13 17.26
N THR A 210 14.38 16.52 18.29
CA THR A 210 13.84 16.23 19.65
C THR A 210 12.62 15.33 19.85
N SER A 211 12.22 14.49 18.92
CA SER A 211 11.43 13.30 19.25
C SER A 211 11.84 12.20 18.28
N THR A 212 12.59 11.24 18.76
CA THR A 212 12.99 10.04 18.02
C THR A 212 11.74 9.29 17.58
N PRO A 213 11.37 9.24 16.30
CA PRO A 213 10.52 8.17 15.83
C PRO A 213 11.38 6.91 15.90
N THR A 214 11.11 6.09 16.87
CA THR A 214 11.75 4.79 17.01
C THR A 214 11.25 3.89 15.90
N THR A 215 11.96 3.89 14.77
CA THR A 215 11.85 2.81 13.81
C THR A 215 12.80 1.71 14.23
N ASN A 216 12.37 0.46 14.16
CA ASN A 216 13.20 -0.72 14.34
C ASN A 216 13.44 -1.45 13.01
N LEU A 217 13.28 -0.75 11.90
CA LEU A 217 13.49 -1.28 10.54
C LEU A 217 14.94 -1.76 10.31
N GLU A 218 15.90 -1.25 11.08
CA GLU A 218 17.30 -1.70 11.04
C GLU A 218 17.48 -3.13 11.56
N ASN A 219 16.55 -3.61 12.39
CA ASN A 219 16.60 -4.94 13.01
C ASN A 219 15.98 -6.03 12.12
N VAL A 220 15.44 -5.69 10.97
CA VAL A 220 14.87 -6.62 9.99
C VAL A 220 15.64 -6.59 8.68
N LEU A 221 15.57 -7.67 7.91
CA LEU A 221 16.07 -7.68 6.55
C LEU A 221 14.93 -7.35 5.58
N LEU A 222 14.95 -6.13 5.05
CA LEU A 222 14.09 -5.72 3.96
C LEU A 222 14.80 -6.01 2.63
N LEU A 223 14.22 -6.86 1.79
CA LEU A 223 14.84 -7.28 0.54
C LEU A 223 14.82 -6.17 -0.53
N GLU A 224 13.75 -5.39 -0.53
CA GLU A 224 13.54 -4.27 -1.44
C GLU A 224 13.26 -3.02 -0.61
N SER A 225 13.81 -1.89 -1.00
CA SER A 225 13.63 -0.62 -0.29
C SER A 225 12.96 0.46 -1.12
N ASN A 226 12.73 0.22 -2.42
CA ASN A 226 12.11 1.16 -3.34
C ASN A 226 11.07 0.47 -4.22
N TRP A 227 9.94 1.12 -4.44
CA TRP A 227 8.84 0.62 -5.27
C TRP A 227 8.27 1.76 -6.12
N ASP A 228 8.23 1.56 -7.44
CA ASP A 228 7.50 2.41 -8.38
C ASP A 228 6.10 1.81 -8.58
N ILE A 229 5.07 2.56 -8.22
CA ILE A 229 3.67 2.15 -8.39
C ILE A 229 2.94 2.97 -9.47
N GLY A 230 3.66 3.91 -10.11
CA GLY A 230 3.15 4.73 -11.21
C GLY A 230 1.99 5.65 -10.78
N ASN A 231 0.99 5.83 -11.63
CA ASN A 231 -0.08 6.80 -11.41
C ASN A 231 -1.20 6.25 -10.53
N ILE A 232 -1.77 7.09 -9.65
CA ILE A 232 -2.96 6.76 -8.85
C ILE A 232 -4.04 7.80 -9.16
N ASN A 233 -5.18 7.33 -9.70
CA ASN A 233 -6.32 8.20 -10.01
C ASN A 233 -7.01 8.67 -8.72
N PRO A 234 -7.83 9.72 -8.79
CA PRO A 234 -8.69 10.14 -7.69
C PRO A 234 -9.54 8.99 -7.14
N LYS A 235 -9.70 8.93 -5.81
CA LYS A 235 -10.52 7.93 -5.10
C LYS A 235 -10.14 6.48 -5.42
N SER A 236 -8.87 6.24 -5.74
CA SER A 236 -8.35 4.91 -6.07
C SER A 236 -7.11 4.57 -5.24
N SER A 237 -6.73 3.29 -5.26
CA SER A 237 -5.55 2.80 -4.56
C SER A 237 -4.73 1.85 -5.42
N LYS A 238 -3.47 1.69 -5.06
CA LYS A 238 -2.56 0.68 -5.58
C LYS A 238 -1.81 0.01 -4.45
N GLN A 239 -1.38 -1.21 -4.71
CA GLN A 239 -0.70 -2.04 -3.72
C GLN A 239 0.71 -2.37 -4.21
N PHE A 240 1.62 -2.51 -3.26
CA PHE A 240 2.92 -3.08 -3.48
C PHE A 240 3.25 -4.08 -2.38
N THR A 241 4.20 -4.96 -2.63
CA THR A 241 4.63 -5.98 -1.68
C THR A 241 6.06 -5.68 -1.24
N ALA A 242 6.27 -5.66 0.07
CA ALA A 242 7.58 -5.60 0.68
C ALA A 242 7.92 -6.97 1.26
N THR A 243 9.02 -7.59 0.83
CA THR A 243 9.48 -8.85 1.38
C THR A 243 10.41 -8.59 2.56
N ILE A 244 9.98 -9.04 3.76
CA ILE A 244 10.63 -8.72 5.03
C ILE A 244 10.93 -10.01 5.78
N TYR A 245 12.22 -10.29 6.04
CA TYR A 245 12.61 -11.31 7.00
C TYR A 245 12.68 -10.70 8.39
N VAL A 246 11.96 -11.30 9.33
CA VAL A 246 11.87 -10.85 10.72
C VAL A 246 12.61 -11.83 11.63
N PRO A 247 13.63 -11.40 12.39
CA PRO A 247 14.33 -12.28 13.32
C PRO A 247 13.50 -12.56 14.58
N ASP A 248 13.90 -13.58 15.33
CA ASP A 248 13.26 -13.98 16.60
C ASP A 248 13.19 -12.86 17.64
N THR A 249 14.21 -12.02 17.67
CA THR A 249 14.37 -10.95 18.68
C THR A 249 13.24 -9.92 18.68
N LEU A 250 12.45 -9.86 17.60
CA LEU A 250 11.34 -8.92 17.47
C LEU A 250 9.96 -9.56 17.74
N LYS A 251 9.91 -10.82 18.13
CA LYS A 251 8.65 -11.49 18.49
C LYS A 251 7.91 -10.73 19.60
N GLY A 252 6.63 -10.43 19.37
CA GLY A 252 5.78 -9.67 20.29
C GLY A 252 5.89 -8.16 20.17
N ASP A 253 6.79 -7.66 19.32
CA ASP A 253 6.99 -6.23 19.08
C ASP A 253 6.21 -5.73 17.87
N THR A 254 6.19 -4.41 17.72
CA THR A 254 5.65 -3.74 16.54
C THR A 254 6.79 -3.29 15.62
N LEU A 255 6.80 -3.74 14.37
CA LEU A 255 7.68 -3.21 13.34
C LEU A 255 7.05 -1.95 12.75
N ARG A 256 7.77 -0.84 12.82
CA ARG A 256 7.36 0.44 12.25
C ARG A 256 8.17 0.75 11.00
N ILE A 257 7.48 0.85 9.84
CA ILE A 257 8.11 1.13 8.56
C ILE A 257 7.79 2.56 8.12
N PRO A 258 8.74 3.50 8.20
CA PRO A 258 8.59 4.82 7.63
C PRO A 258 8.76 4.75 6.11
N LEU A 259 7.77 5.27 5.40
CA LEU A 259 7.72 5.36 3.95
C LEU A 259 7.85 6.81 3.53
N SER A 260 8.78 7.10 2.66
CA SER A 260 8.86 8.36 1.92
C SER A 260 8.20 8.14 0.57
N ILE A 261 7.14 8.90 0.29
CA ILE A 261 6.33 8.80 -0.93
C ILE A 261 6.57 10.07 -1.75
N SER A 262 7.19 9.92 -2.90
CA SER A 262 7.43 10.99 -3.86
C SER A 262 6.46 10.84 -5.04
N TYR A 263 5.86 11.94 -5.48
CA TYR A 263 4.91 11.94 -6.59
C TYR A 263 4.85 13.31 -7.25
N TYR A 264 4.28 13.36 -8.45
CA TYR A 264 3.92 14.60 -9.12
C TYR A 264 2.43 14.87 -8.96
N ASN A 265 2.07 16.09 -8.57
CA ASN A 265 0.70 16.54 -8.45
C ASN A 265 0.07 16.86 -9.81
N ALA A 266 -1.17 17.37 -9.84
CA ALA A 266 -1.87 17.74 -11.06
C ALA A 266 -1.29 18.95 -11.81
N HIS A 267 -0.42 19.73 -11.17
CA HIS A 267 0.35 20.82 -11.79
C HIS A 267 1.68 20.35 -12.39
N GLY A 268 2.12 19.12 -12.07
CA GLY A 268 3.42 18.60 -12.46
C GLY A 268 4.54 18.95 -11.48
N ASP A 269 4.22 19.45 -10.30
CA ASP A 269 5.18 19.74 -9.25
C ASP A 269 5.46 18.47 -8.44
N GLN A 270 6.72 18.26 -8.10
CA GLN A 270 7.13 17.11 -7.30
C GLN A 270 6.91 17.38 -5.81
N HIS A 271 6.22 16.46 -5.17
CA HIS A 271 5.98 16.45 -3.73
C HIS A 271 6.57 15.21 -3.09
N THR A 272 6.96 15.33 -1.83
CA THR A 272 7.43 14.20 -1.02
C THR A 272 6.75 14.27 0.34
N ILE A 273 6.10 13.19 0.73
CA ILE A 273 5.43 13.06 2.03
C ILE A 273 5.95 11.84 2.77
N SER A 274 5.92 11.91 4.09
CA SER A 274 6.23 10.78 4.98
C SER A 274 4.96 10.17 5.52
N LYS A 275 4.86 8.84 5.44
CA LYS A 275 3.81 8.03 6.08
C LYS A 275 4.46 6.88 6.82
N THR A 276 3.79 6.38 7.85
CA THR A 276 4.29 5.24 8.63
C THR A 276 3.27 4.11 8.58
N VAL A 277 3.75 2.89 8.40
CA VAL A 277 2.94 1.67 8.43
C VAL A 277 3.49 0.77 9.52
N ASP A 278 2.61 0.31 10.40
CA ASP A 278 2.95 -0.52 11.54
C ASP A 278 2.48 -1.97 11.32
N PHE A 279 3.31 -2.93 11.73
CA PHE A 279 3.03 -4.36 11.71
C PHE A 279 3.29 -4.95 13.09
N TYR A 280 2.38 -5.78 13.58
CA TYR A 280 2.63 -6.59 14.78
C TYR A 280 3.34 -7.88 14.39
N ILE A 281 4.38 -8.25 15.14
CA ILE A 281 5.20 -9.44 14.89
C ILE A 281 4.76 -10.54 15.85
N LYS A 282 4.13 -11.58 15.32
CA LYS A 282 3.81 -12.80 16.04
C LYS A 282 4.93 -13.84 15.88
N GLY A 283 5.00 -14.78 16.80
CA GLY A 283 5.93 -15.89 16.70
C GLY A 283 5.53 -16.87 15.61
N LEU A 284 6.47 -17.72 15.24
CA LEU A 284 6.26 -18.86 14.36
C LEU A 284 5.81 -20.05 15.21
N ILE A 285 4.69 -20.66 14.84
CA ILE A 285 4.27 -21.99 15.31
C ILE A 285 4.46 -22.92 14.12
N ASP A 286 5.38 -23.86 14.24
CA ASP A 286 5.71 -24.82 13.19
C ASP A 286 5.59 -26.24 13.75
N LEU A 287 4.42 -26.83 13.53
CA LEU A 287 4.07 -28.12 14.10
C LEU A 287 4.36 -29.26 13.12
N SER A 288 4.91 -30.33 13.64
CA SER A 288 5.11 -31.58 12.94
C SER A 288 4.61 -32.77 13.78
N ILE A 289 4.04 -33.79 13.13
CA ILE A 289 3.55 -35.01 13.78
C ILE A 289 4.53 -36.15 13.49
N PHE A 290 4.95 -36.85 14.54
CA PHE A 290 5.93 -37.93 14.45
C PHE A 290 5.44 -39.17 15.20
N ASN A 291 6.08 -40.33 14.90
CA ASN A 291 5.96 -41.59 15.63
C ASN A 291 4.50 -42.06 15.79
N VAL A 292 3.68 -41.91 14.73
CA VAL A 292 2.30 -42.38 14.76
C VAL A 292 2.29 -43.91 14.67
N ASP A 293 1.75 -44.56 15.72
CA ASP A 293 1.66 -46.04 15.80
C ASP A 293 0.39 -46.44 16.58
N VAL A 294 0.10 -47.73 16.58
CA VAL A 294 -0.98 -48.34 17.38
C VAL A 294 -0.38 -49.16 18.50
N ILE A 295 -0.77 -48.82 19.73
CA ILE A 295 -0.39 -49.63 20.92
C ILE A 295 -1.61 -50.24 21.57
N GLU A 296 -1.43 -51.35 22.28
CA GLU A 296 -2.44 -51.97 23.13
C GLU A 296 -2.18 -51.57 24.59
N LEU A 297 -3.15 -50.95 25.23
CA LEU A 297 -3.09 -50.55 26.64
C LEU A 297 -4.36 -51.04 27.34
N SER A 298 -4.24 -51.97 28.32
CA SER A 298 -5.36 -52.46 29.10
C SER A 298 -6.56 -52.92 28.25
N ASP A 299 -6.33 -53.79 27.29
CA ASP A 299 -7.33 -54.33 26.33
C ASP A 299 -7.99 -53.28 25.40
N THR A 300 -7.42 -52.06 25.31
CA THR A 300 -7.86 -51.02 24.41
C THR A 300 -6.74 -50.66 23.44
N GLN A 301 -7.03 -50.64 22.15
CA GLN A 301 -6.08 -50.16 21.15
C GLN A 301 -6.15 -48.64 21.05
N MET A 302 -5.00 -48.01 20.97
CA MET A 302 -4.86 -46.58 20.93
C MET A 302 -3.91 -46.15 19.82
N ILE A 303 -4.27 -45.11 19.09
CA ILE A 303 -3.36 -44.41 18.21
C ILE A 303 -2.53 -43.50 19.09
N VAL A 304 -1.23 -43.63 19.03
CA VAL A 304 -0.28 -42.77 19.75
C VAL A 304 0.59 -42.01 18.77
N GLY A 305 1.12 -40.89 19.19
CA GLY A 305 2.06 -40.10 18.43
C GLY A 305 2.57 -38.91 19.24
N GLU A 306 3.42 -38.15 18.61
CA GLU A 306 4.02 -36.97 19.22
C GLU A 306 3.88 -35.76 18.29
N ILE A 307 3.60 -34.61 18.84
CA ILE A 307 3.60 -33.33 18.15
C ILE A 307 4.82 -32.55 18.63
N ILE A 308 5.61 -32.04 17.69
CA ILE A 308 6.76 -31.18 17.96
C ILE A 308 6.48 -29.81 17.35
N ASN A 309 6.71 -28.77 18.15
CA ASN A 309 6.69 -27.40 17.69
C ASN A 309 8.12 -26.90 17.47
N GLU A 310 8.55 -26.81 16.24
CA GLU A 310 9.88 -26.34 15.82
C GLU A 310 9.96 -24.82 15.68
N GLY A 311 8.85 -24.12 15.97
CA GLY A 311 8.76 -22.67 15.94
C GLY A 311 9.36 -22.00 17.19
N ASN A 312 9.02 -20.71 17.40
CA ASN A 312 9.42 -19.93 18.55
C ASN A 312 8.24 -19.40 19.38
N GLU A 313 7.02 -19.87 19.09
CA GLU A 313 5.81 -19.51 19.82
C GLU A 313 4.97 -20.75 20.11
N ASP A 314 4.37 -20.80 21.30
CA ASP A 314 3.59 -21.94 21.75
C ASP A 314 2.19 -21.95 21.08
N GLY A 315 1.72 -23.12 20.67
CA GLY A 315 0.36 -23.32 20.20
C GLY A 315 -0.60 -23.43 21.37
N LEU A 316 -1.64 -22.60 21.40
CA LEU A 316 -2.58 -22.51 22.53
C LEU A 316 -3.84 -23.36 22.25
N PHE A 317 -4.41 -23.96 23.31
CA PHE A 317 -5.66 -24.72 23.23
C PHE A 317 -5.63 -25.84 22.17
N GLY A 318 -4.60 -26.65 22.19
CA GLY A 318 -4.40 -27.75 21.25
C GLY A 318 -5.46 -28.84 21.38
N PHE A 319 -5.95 -29.31 20.25
CA PHE A 319 -6.80 -30.49 20.12
C PHE A 319 -6.23 -31.38 19.04
N VAL A 320 -6.14 -32.66 19.33
CA VAL A 320 -5.79 -33.67 18.33
C VAL A 320 -7.03 -34.51 18.03
N SER A 321 -7.35 -34.69 16.78
CA SER A 321 -8.45 -35.52 16.33
C SER A 321 -8.00 -36.50 15.27
N VAL A 322 -8.63 -37.68 15.22
CA VAL A 322 -8.47 -38.68 14.16
C VAL A 322 -9.78 -38.81 13.40
N GLU A 323 -9.67 -38.90 12.09
CA GLU A 323 -10.78 -39.17 11.19
C GLU A 323 -10.41 -40.31 10.25
N SER A 324 -11.36 -41.23 10.00
CA SER A 324 -11.15 -42.31 9.04
C SER A 324 -11.16 -41.79 7.61
N ARG A 325 -10.36 -42.44 6.77
CA ARG A 325 -10.22 -42.13 5.35
C ARG A 325 -10.48 -43.36 4.50
N GLY A 326 -11.01 -43.17 3.30
CA GLY A 326 -11.24 -44.27 2.36
C GLY A 326 -12.22 -45.35 2.87
N VAL A 327 -11.75 -46.58 3.00
CA VAL A 327 -12.53 -47.74 3.48
C VAL A 327 -12.40 -47.99 4.97
N SER A 328 -11.64 -47.20 5.68
CA SER A 328 -11.48 -47.25 7.13
C SER A 328 -12.81 -46.97 7.82
N ASN A 329 -13.08 -47.63 8.93
CA ASN A 329 -14.25 -47.40 9.77
C ASN A 329 -13.89 -47.04 11.21
N ILE A 330 -12.70 -46.48 11.42
CA ILE A 330 -12.30 -45.96 12.72
C ILE A 330 -13.18 -44.72 12.99
N LYS A 331 -13.82 -44.72 14.15
CA LYS A 331 -14.67 -43.62 14.59
C LYS A 331 -13.81 -42.39 14.93
N SER A 332 -14.27 -41.23 14.54
CA SER A 332 -13.62 -39.98 14.92
C SER A 332 -13.52 -39.81 16.44
N ASN A 333 -12.33 -39.51 16.91
CA ASN A 333 -12.03 -39.24 18.32
C ASN A 333 -11.19 -37.98 18.46
N THR A 334 -11.31 -37.26 19.59
CA THR A 334 -10.61 -35.98 19.83
C THR A 334 -10.08 -35.95 21.25
N GLN A 335 -8.84 -35.52 21.40
CA GLN A 335 -8.18 -35.27 22.69
C GLN A 335 -7.80 -33.81 22.81
N PHE A 336 -8.05 -33.23 23.98
CA PHE A 336 -7.49 -31.90 24.34
C PHE A 336 -6.09 -32.07 24.89
N ILE A 337 -5.12 -31.32 24.37
CA ILE A 337 -3.71 -31.40 24.74
C ILE A 337 -3.16 -30.12 25.37
N ASP A 338 -4.03 -29.08 25.57
CA ASP A 338 -3.70 -27.80 26.19
C ASP A 338 -2.70 -26.98 25.37
N GLU A 339 -1.49 -26.76 25.83
CA GLU A 339 -0.45 -25.96 25.21
C GLU A 339 0.56 -26.84 24.46
N ILE A 340 0.92 -26.46 23.23
CA ILE A 340 1.95 -27.11 22.44
C ILE A 340 3.21 -26.24 22.56
N GLU A 341 4.01 -26.54 23.60
CA GLU A 341 5.24 -25.79 23.92
C GLU A 341 6.27 -25.94 22.79
N THR A 342 7.10 -24.92 22.61
CA THR A 342 8.25 -24.95 21.68
C THR A 342 9.34 -25.90 22.18
N ASP A 343 10.04 -26.59 21.27
CA ASP A 343 11.15 -27.50 21.55
C ASP A 343 10.80 -28.68 22.50
N ALA A 344 9.54 -28.97 22.71
CA ALA A 344 9.09 -30.06 23.58
C ALA A 344 8.13 -30.99 22.84
N PRO A 345 8.37 -32.32 22.81
CA PRO A 345 7.42 -33.25 22.23
C PRO A 345 6.18 -33.36 23.14
N VAL A 346 5.01 -33.20 22.54
CA VAL A 346 3.70 -33.32 23.19
C VAL A 346 3.07 -34.63 22.74
N PRO A 347 3.01 -35.66 23.59
CA PRO A 347 2.41 -36.95 23.23
C PRO A 347 0.89 -36.86 23.20
N PHE A 348 0.29 -37.58 22.27
CA PHE A 348 -1.16 -37.77 22.21
C PHE A 348 -1.50 -39.25 22.17
N ASN A 349 -2.71 -39.59 22.64
CA ASN A 349 -3.27 -40.92 22.59
C ASN A 349 -4.78 -40.87 22.32
N LEU A 350 -5.23 -41.55 21.29
CA LEU A 350 -6.62 -41.55 20.85
C LEU A 350 -7.09 -43.01 20.83
N ALA A 351 -8.12 -43.34 21.65
CA ALA A 351 -8.68 -44.68 21.67
C ALA A 351 -9.31 -45.03 20.29
N ILE A 352 -9.06 -46.23 19.82
CA ILE A 352 -9.63 -46.76 18.58
C ILE A 352 -10.99 -47.32 18.89
N ASP A 353 -12.03 -46.69 18.39
CA ASP A 353 -13.37 -47.19 18.30
C ASP A 353 -13.76 -47.39 16.83
N PHE A 354 -14.66 -48.34 16.55
CA PHE A 354 -15.12 -48.62 15.18
C PHE A 354 -16.57 -48.18 14.99
N ASP A 355 -16.84 -47.70 13.81
CA ASP A 355 -18.21 -47.45 13.37
C ASP A 355 -18.75 -48.76 12.72
N GLY A 356 -19.56 -49.52 13.49
CA GLY A 356 -20.05 -50.82 13.12
C GLY A 356 -19.13 -52.00 13.55
N GLU A 357 -19.00 -53.03 12.71
CA GLU A 357 -18.14 -54.17 13.01
C GLU A 357 -16.66 -53.76 12.92
N PRO A 358 -15.82 -54.16 13.91
CA PRO A 358 -14.38 -53.90 13.87
C PRO A 358 -13.72 -54.51 12.63
N LYS A 359 -13.03 -53.70 11.87
CA LYS A 359 -12.14 -54.12 10.81
C LYS A 359 -10.71 -54.09 11.34
N TYR A 360 -9.93 -55.12 10.99
CA TYR A 360 -8.53 -55.23 11.38
C TYR A 360 -7.65 -55.17 10.14
N GLY A 361 -6.41 -54.77 10.29
CA GLY A 361 -5.47 -54.57 9.20
C GLY A 361 -5.10 -53.08 8.98
N GLU A 362 -4.81 -52.76 7.76
CA GLU A 362 -4.42 -51.37 7.38
C GLU A 362 -5.62 -50.42 7.35
N HIS A 363 -5.45 -49.25 7.98
CA HIS A 363 -6.43 -48.21 8.00
C HIS A 363 -5.77 -46.87 7.61
N GLU A 364 -6.33 -46.23 6.60
CA GLU A 364 -5.98 -44.88 6.27
C GLU A 364 -6.71 -43.91 7.21
N ILE A 365 -5.97 -42.99 7.82
CA ILE A 365 -6.51 -41.98 8.74
C ILE A 365 -5.91 -40.60 8.45
N THR A 366 -6.65 -39.58 8.81
CA THR A 366 -6.16 -38.18 8.90
C THR A 366 -6.12 -37.80 10.37
N ILE A 367 -4.96 -37.37 10.83
CA ILE A 367 -4.78 -36.76 12.14
C ILE A 367 -4.80 -35.23 11.95
N THR A 368 -5.66 -34.55 12.68
CA THR A 368 -5.79 -33.08 12.64
C THR A 368 -5.42 -32.52 14.01
N VAL A 369 -4.43 -31.62 14.02
CA VAL A 369 -4.11 -30.80 15.20
C VAL A 369 -4.70 -29.42 14.98
N ARG A 370 -5.60 -29.02 15.86
CA ARG A 370 -6.21 -27.69 15.90
C ARG A 370 -5.65 -26.92 17.09
N TYR A 371 -5.22 -25.69 16.85
CA TYR A 371 -4.65 -24.84 17.89
C TYR A 371 -4.91 -23.37 17.60
N LYS A 372 -4.58 -22.47 18.54
CA LYS A 372 -4.65 -21.03 18.37
C LYS A 372 -3.27 -20.41 18.52
N ASP A 373 -3.02 -19.37 17.72
CA ASP A 373 -1.81 -18.53 17.88
C ASP A 373 -1.99 -17.45 18.96
N SER A 374 -0.99 -16.58 19.13
CA SER A 374 -0.98 -15.49 20.12
C SER A 374 -2.07 -14.45 19.92
N ILE A 375 -2.55 -14.26 18.69
CA ILE A 375 -3.67 -13.35 18.38
C ILE A 375 -5.03 -14.06 18.40
N ARG A 376 -5.05 -15.35 18.82
CA ARG A 376 -6.23 -16.21 18.93
C ARG A 376 -6.83 -16.67 17.61
N ASP A 377 -6.09 -16.57 16.51
CA ASP A 377 -6.49 -17.17 15.25
C ASP A 377 -6.40 -18.70 15.35
N GLU A 378 -7.42 -19.38 14.82
CA GLU A 378 -7.49 -20.83 14.82
C GLU A 378 -6.75 -21.40 13.59
N ILE A 379 -5.84 -22.33 13.84
CA ILE A 379 -4.97 -22.93 12.83
C ILE A 379 -5.11 -24.45 12.88
N PHE A 380 -4.98 -25.09 11.73
CA PHE A 380 -5.09 -26.54 11.57
C PHE A 380 -3.85 -27.09 10.89
N LEU A 381 -3.28 -28.16 11.48
CA LEU A 381 -2.31 -29.02 10.82
C LEU A 381 -2.99 -30.37 10.55
N THR A 382 -2.89 -30.86 9.33
CA THR A 382 -3.40 -32.19 8.94
C THR A 382 -2.25 -33.09 8.54
N HIS A 383 -2.29 -34.34 8.99
CA HIS A 383 -1.33 -35.39 8.67
C HIS A 383 -2.06 -36.68 8.25
N ASP A 384 -1.90 -37.05 6.98
CA ASP A 384 -2.45 -38.30 6.44
C ASP A 384 -1.44 -39.40 6.67
N THR A 385 -1.90 -40.52 7.26
CA THR A 385 -1.06 -41.68 7.53
C THR A 385 -1.86 -42.99 7.45
N THR A 386 -1.14 -44.11 7.41
CA THR A 386 -1.71 -45.46 7.47
C THR A 386 -1.25 -46.12 8.76
N ILE A 387 -2.19 -46.66 9.51
CA ILE A 387 -1.93 -47.43 10.73
C ILE A 387 -2.37 -48.86 10.55
N PHE A 388 -1.78 -49.77 11.30
CA PHE A 388 -2.14 -51.16 11.31
C PHE A 388 -2.82 -51.54 12.63
N VAL A 389 -4.05 -52.06 12.57
CA VAL A 389 -4.84 -52.44 13.75
C VAL A 389 -4.92 -53.94 13.81
N ASP A 390 -4.31 -54.53 14.84
CA ASP A 390 -4.33 -55.94 15.08
C ASP A 390 -5.63 -56.41 15.72
N LYS A 391 -5.97 -57.71 15.53
CA LYS A 391 -7.05 -58.32 16.30
C LYS A 391 -6.57 -58.54 17.73
N LEU A 392 -7.30 -57.98 18.72
CA LEU A 392 -7.00 -58.22 20.12
C LEU A 392 -6.88 -59.71 20.40
N SER A 393 -5.70 -60.16 20.82
CA SER A 393 -5.43 -61.52 21.18
C SER A 393 -5.95 -61.76 22.60
N ASN A 394 -7.06 -62.50 22.72
CA ASN A 394 -7.54 -63.02 24.03
C ASN A 394 -6.56 -64.06 24.59
N ASN A 395 -5.31 -63.73 24.78
CA ASN A 395 -4.36 -64.56 25.45
C ASN A 395 -4.41 -64.34 26.96
N ASN A 396 -5.29 -65.13 27.60
CA ASN A 396 -5.25 -65.38 29.05
C ASN A 396 -4.06 -66.32 29.39
N GLU A 397 -2.86 -66.08 28.84
CA GLU A 397 -1.64 -66.77 29.29
C GLU A 397 -0.58 -65.72 29.61
N GLY A 398 -0.33 -65.59 30.91
CA GLY A 398 0.61 -64.63 31.49
C GLY A 398 2.05 -64.85 31.01
N SER A 399 2.43 -64.14 29.98
CA SER A 399 3.81 -63.86 29.72
C SER A 399 4.00 -62.35 29.92
N PHE A 400 4.61 -61.98 31.00
CA PHE A 400 5.09 -60.64 31.27
C PHE A 400 6.16 -60.32 30.22
N ASP A 401 5.71 -59.74 29.11
CA ASP A 401 6.64 -59.23 28.12
C ASP A 401 7.30 -57.98 28.69
N SER A 402 8.61 -58.05 28.93
CA SER A 402 9.41 -57.01 29.57
C SER A 402 9.41 -55.67 28.82
N THR A 403 8.88 -55.66 27.60
CA THR A 403 8.69 -54.45 26.79
C THR A 403 7.63 -53.50 27.36
N ILE A 404 6.59 -54.01 28.07
CA ILE A 404 5.50 -53.21 28.66
C ILE A 404 5.99 -52.35 29.82
N ILE A 405 7.11 -52.74 30.48
CA ILE A 405 7.67 -51.95 31.61
C ILE A 405 8.57 -50.79 31.11
N ILE A 406 9.11 -50.88 29.91
CA ILE A 406 10.09 -49.91 29.39
C ILE A 406 9.39 -48.63 28.97
N ILE A 407 8.21 -48.69 28.39
CA ILE A 407 7.49 -47.50 27.89
C ILE A 407 7.06 -46.54 29.02
N PRO A 408 6.40 -46.97 30.13
CA PRO A 408 6.09 -46.08 31.24
C PRO A 408 7.34 -45.55 31.97
N ILE A 409 8.45 -46.31 31.94
CA ILE A 409 9.73 -45.85 32.53
C ILE A 409 10.32 -44.73 31.67
N ILE A 410 10.26 -44.82 30.35
CA ILE A 410 10.72 -43.74 29.44
C ILE A 410 9.85 -42.50 29.60
N ILE A 411 8.53 -42.66 29.71
CA ILE A 411 7.60 -41.54 29.97
C ILE A 411 7.88 -40.90 31.33
N LEU A 412 8.12 -41.70 32.39
CA LEU A 412 8.49 -41.18 33.72
C LEU A 412 9.84 -40.46 33.71
N ILE A 413 10.83 -40.98 32.97
CA ILE A 413 12.14 -40.36 32.83
C ILE A 413 12.01 -39.05 32.06
N GLY A 414 11.21 -38.99 30.97
CA GLY A 414 10.90 -37.79 30.20
C GLY A 414 10.21 -36.73 31.05
N MET A 415 9.21 -37.15 31.83
CA MET A 415 8.49 -36.27 32.76
C MET A 415 9.38 -35.76 33.91
N ALA A 416 10.25 -36.63 34.45
CA ALA A 416 11.22 -36.23 35.48
C ALA A 416 12.26 -35.25 34.91
N PHE A 417 12.74 -35.48 33.71
CA PHE A 417 13.67 -34.56 33.02
C PHE A 417 13.01 -33.22 32.71
N TYR A 418 11.76 -33.21 32.30
CA TYR A 418 10.93 -32.00 32.09
C TYR A 418 10.76 -31.19 33.37
N ILE A 419 10.41 -31.83 34.49
CA ILE A 419 10.26 -31.20 35.80
C ILE A 419 11.59 -30.60 36.29
N ILE A 420 12.71 -31.32 36.09
CA ILE A 420 14.07 -30.83 36.50
C ILE A 420 14.47 -29.63 35.63
N ARG A 421 14.17 -29.66 34.33
CA ARG A 421 14.48 -28.54 33.42
C ARG A 421 13.63 -27.31 33.75
N ARG A 422 12.33 -27.50 34.06
CA ARG A 422 11.42 -26.43 34.51
C ARG A 422 11.87 -25.77 35.79
N ARG A 423 12.34 -26.56 36.78
CA ARG A 423 12.90 -26.03 38.05
C ARG A 423 14.20 -25.26 37.84
N LYS A 424 15.05 -25.62 36.89
CA LYS A 424 16.25 -24.85 36.55
C LYS A 424 15.95 -23.50 35.89
N LYS A 425 14.92 -23.43 35.03
CA LYS A 425 14.49 -22.15 34.41
C LYS A 425 13.90 -21.17 35.43
N THR A 426 13.23 -21.67 36.49
CA THR A 426 12.68 -20.82 37.57
C THR A 426 13.75 -20.31 38.54
N SER A 427 14.86 -21.04 38.73
CA SER A 427 15.95 -20.60 39.65
C SER A 427 16.85 -19.52 39.02
N ILE A 428 16.88 -19.41 37.68
CA ILE A 428 17.67 -18.37 36.98
C ILE A 428 16.91 -17.02 36.95
N LYS A 429 15.57 -17.03 37.05
CA LYS A 429 14.75 -15.79 37.13
C LYS A 429 14.70 -15.17 38.54
N ALA A 430 15.21 -15.84 39.57
CA ALA A 430 15.23 -15.34 40.97
C ALA A 430 16.57 -14.76 41.37
N SER A 431 17.56 -14.62 40.46
CA SER A 431 18.91 -14.11 40.75
C SER A 431 19.33 -13.01 39.75
N ASN A 432 18.40 -12.15 39.34
CA ASN A 432 18.73 -10.83 38.74
C ASN A 432 17.75 -9.79 39.26
#